data_9ba17b52426c206757d578575f9825b9
#
_entry.id   9ba17b52426c206757d578575f9825b9
#
_cell.length_a   1.000
_cell.length_b   1.000
_cell.length_c   1.000
_cell.angle_alpha   90.00
_cell.angle_beta   90.00
_cell.angle_gamma   90.00
#
_symmetry.space_group_name_H-M   'P 1'
#
loop_
_entity.id
_entity.type
_entity.pdbx_description
1 polymer ?
#
loop_
_entity_poly.entity_id
_entity_poly.type
_entity_poly.pdbx_seq_one_letter_code
_entity_poly.pdbx_strand_id
1 'polypeptide(L)'
;MARQECIIKTNGLTKRYGEKTAVDHLDLTVYKGEIFGLLGPNGAGKTTTTLMLTGLTEPTEGTAFIGGIDCIRNPMEVKKSEGYLPDNVGFYADMTGKENLRFTAALNGLDREAAESRIEELLERVGLSAAANQRVGTYSRGMRQRLGVADVLVKDPSVIIMDEPTLGIDPEG
;
A
#
# COMPACT_ATOMS: atom_id res chain seq x y z
N MET A 1 -16.71 -24.85 -11.67
CA MET A 1 -15.96 -23.58 -11.69
C MET A 1 -15.66 -23.22 -10.25
N ALA A 2 -14.38 -23.14 -9.86
CA ALA A 2 -14.02 -22.70 -8.51
C ALA A 2 -14.52 -21.26 -8.34
N ARG A 3 -15.24 -20.98 -7.25
CA ARG A 3 -15.66 -19.62 -6.90
C ARG A 3 -14.39 -18.81 -6.63
N GLN A 4 -14.10 -17.77 -7.43
CA GLN A 4 -13.01 -16.86 -7.15
C GLN A 4 -13.26 -16.19 -5.79
N GLU A 5 -12.27 -16.24 -4.92
CA GLU A 5 -12.33 -15.64 -3.58
C GLU A 5 -12.25 -14.11 -3.72
N CYS A 6 -13.28 -13.41 -3.22
CA CYS A 6 -13.31 -11.95 -3.20
C CYS A 6 -12.36 -11.44 -2.12
N ILE A 7 -11.41 -10.58 -2.50
CA ILE A 7 -10.42 -10.02 -1.56
C ILE A 7 -10.72 -8.57 -1.18
N ILE A 8 -11.28 -7.75 -2.08
CA ILE A 8 -11.77 -6.40 -1.78
C ILE A 8 -13.24 -6.31 -2.21
N LYS A 9 -14.07 -5.75 -1.34
CA LYS A 9 -15.46 -5.48 -1.63
C LYS A 9 -15.91 -4.17 -1.03
N THR A 10 -16.59 -3.34 -1.83
CA THR A 10 -17.32 -2.16 -1.34
C THR A 10 -18.80 -2.28 -1.66
N ASN A 11 -19.64 -1.67 -0.84
CA ASN A 11 -21.08 -1.60 -1.09
C ASN A 11 -21.54 -0.17 -0.81
N GLY A 12 -21.95 0.54 -1.86
CA GLY A 12 -22.43 1.92 -1.80
C GLY A 12 -21.43 2.88 -1.15
N LEU A 13 -20.11 2.63 -1.30
CA LEU A 13 -19.08 3.39 -0.61
C LEU A 13 -19.12 4.86 -1.05
N THR A 14 -19.36 5.77 -0.11
CA THR A 14 -19.57 7.19 -0.38
C THR A 14 -18.71 8.04 0.55
N LYS A 15 -18.08 9.08 0.01
CA LYS A 15 -17.37 10.10 0.80
C LYS A 15 -17.76 11.50 0.38
N ARG A 16 -18.24 12.28 1.34
CA ARG A 16 -18.56 13.70 1.18
C ARG A 16 -17.65 14.55 2.07
N TYR A 17 -17.17 15.66 1.56
CA TYR A 17 -16.45 16.70 2.27
C TYR A 17 -17.26 18.00 2.16
N GLY A 18 -18.08 18.29 3.17
CA GLY A 18 -19.08 19.37 3.09
C GLY A 18 -20.05 19.09 1.94
N GLU A 19 -20.16 20.03 1.01
CA GLU A 19 -21.03 19.90 -0.17
C GLU A 19 -20.42 19.08 -1.32
N LYS A 20 -19.10 18.81 -1.26
CA LYS A 20 -18.41 18.09 -2.34
C LYS A 20 -18.47 16.58 -2.09
N THR A 21 -19.08 15.84 -3.01
CA THR A 21 -18.99 14.37 -3.06
C THR A 21 -17.72 13.96 -3.80
N ALA A 22 -16.80 13.31 -3.09
CA ALA A 22 -15.54 12.83 -3.63
C ALA A 22 -15.64 11.41 -4.18
N VAL A 23 -16.45 10.56 -3.55
CA VAL A 23 -16.80 9.20 -4.00
C VAL A 23 -18.30 9.04 -3.81
N ASP A 24 -18.99 8.54 -4.82
CA ASP A 24 -20.45 8.44 -4.83
C ASP A 24 -20.87 6.98 -5.12
N HIS A 25 -21.46 6.30 -4.12
CA HIS A 25 -22.04 4.97 -4.18
C HIS A 25 -21.18 3.94 -4.92
N LEU A 26 -19.86 3.89 -4.65
CA LEU A 26 -18.94 2.98 -5.32
C LEU A 26 -19.17 1.54 -4.86
N ASP A 27 -19.58 0.68 -5.80
CA ASP A 27 -19.61 -0.77 -5.68
C ASP A 27 -18.41 -1.36 -6.43
N LEU A 28 -17.49 -1.98 -5.70
CA LEU A 28 -16.28 -2.58 -6.23
C LEU A 28 -16.13 -4.01 -5.72
N THR A 29 -15.69 -4.90 -6.59
CA THR A 29 -15.28 -6.26 -6.22
C THR A 29 -13.98 -6.59 -6.91
N VAL A 30 -12.95 -6.97 -6.13
CA VAL A 30 -11.66 -7.44 -6.61
C VAL A 30 -11.42 -8.84 -6.08
N TYR A 31 -10.92 -9.74 -6.93
CA TYR A 31 -10.69 -11.13 -6.58
C TYR A 31 -9.22 -11.38 -6.24
N LYS A 32 -8.97 -12.42 -5.46
CA LYS A 32 -7.61 -12.83 -5.08
C LYS A 32 -6.77 -13.18 -6.32
N GLY A 33 -5.55 -12.63 -6.37
CA GLY A 33 -4.64 -12.79 -7.50
C GLY A 33 -4.95 -11.89 -8.70
N GLU A 34 -5.94 -11.00 -8.59
CA GLU A 34 -6.28 -10.03 -9.63
C GLU A 34 -5.38 -8.79 -9.52
N ILE A 35 -4.95 -8.25 -10.68
CA ILE A 35 -4.36 -6.92 -10.79
C ILE A 35 -5.46 -5.98 -11.25
N PHE A 36 -5.89 -5.10 -10.36
CA PHE A 36 -6.98 -4.16 -10.59
C PHE A 36 -6.46 -2.71 -10.69
N GLY A 37 -6.83 -2.00 -11.76
CA GLY A 37 -6.48 -0.60 -11.97
C GLY A 37 -7.67 0.35 -11.75
N LEU A 38 -7.56 1.24 -10.76
CA LEU A 38 -8.52 2.32 -10.55
C LEU A 38 -8.07 3.55 -11.36
N LEU A 39 -8.68 3.75 -12.53
CA LEU A 39 -8.31 4.80 -13.47
C LEU A 39 -9.30 5.97 -13.45
N GLY A 40 -8.81 7.16 -13.72
CA GLY A 40 -9.64 8.37 -13.81
C GLY A 40 -8.82 9.65 -13.70
N PRO A 41 -9.39 10.81 -14.03
CA PRO A 41 -8.72 12.10 -13.94
C PRO A 41 -8.40 12.49 -12.48
N ASN A 42 -7.58 13.53 -12.31
CA ASN A 42 -7.33 14.08 -10.98
C ASN A 42 -8.64 14.60 -10.36
N GLY A 43 -8.86 14.26 -9.09
CA GLY A 43 -10.10 14.59 -8.40
C GLY A 43 -11.25 13.59 -8.59
N ALA A 44 -11.06 12.50 -9.34
CA ALA A 44 -12.07 11.45 -9.53
C ALA A 44 -12.32 10.56 -8.29
N GLY A 45 -11.70 10.86 -7.15
CA GLY A 45 -11.90 10.10 -5.92
C GLY A 45 -10.98 8.89 -5.72
N LYS A 46 -9.99 8.65 -6.61
CA LYS A 46 -9.07 7.51 -6.52
C LYS A 46 -8.38 7.41 -5.16
N THR A 47 -7.62 8.43 -4.78
CA THR A 47 -6.93 8.49 -3.48
C THR A 47 -7.90 8.43 -2.31
N THR A 48 -9.08 9.08 -2.42
CA THR A 48 -10.10 9.00 -1.37
C THR A 48 -10.62 7.57 -1.19
N THR A 49 -10.84 6.85 -2.29
CA THR A 49 -11.24 5.43 -2.27
C THR A 49 -10.16 4.59 -1.60
N THR A 50 -8.90 4.78 -1.99
CA THR A 50 -7.75 4.11 -1.38
C THR A 50 -7.67 4.36 0.13
N LEU A 51 -7.81 5.61 0.58
CA LEU A 51 -7.79 5.97 2.00
C LEU A 51 -8.94 5.33 2.79
N MET A 52 -10.12 5.15 2.18
CA MET A 52 -11.23 4.45 2.84
C MET A 52 -10.98 2.93 2.91
N LEU A 53 -10.41 2.32 1.88
CA LEU A 53 -10.04 0.90 1.88
C LEU A 53 -8.97 0.60 2.94
N THR A 54 -7.98 1.46 3.11
CA THR A 54 -6.90 1.31 4.10
C THR A 54 -7.31 1.71 5.53
N GLY A 55 -8.58 2.12 5.74
CA GLY A 55 -9.07 2.58 7.05
C GLY A 55 -8.41 3.88 7.55
N LEU A 56 -7.80 4.66 6.66
CA LEU A 56 -7.21 5.97 6.98
C LEU A 56 -8.24 7.10 6.94
N THR A 57 -9.38 6.88 6.30
CA THR A 57 -10.51 7.81 6.24
C THR A 57 -11.81 7.03 6.35
N GLU A 58 -12.70 7.48 7.23
CA GLU A 58 -14.04 6.89 7.35
C GLU A 58 -14.93 7.34 6.17
N PRO A 59 -15.71 6.44 5.55
CA PRO A 59 -16.73 6.82 4.58
C PRO A 59 -17.86 7.61 5.26
N THR A 60 -18.59 8.39 4.48
CA THR A 60 -19.82 9.03 4.93
C THR A 60 -20.98 8.03 4.94
N GLU A 61 -20.99 7.12 3.97
CA GLU A 61 -22.00 6.07 3.82
C GLU A 61 -21.35 4.83 3.18
N GLY A 62 -22.01 3.68 3.30
CA GLY A 62 -21.57 2.43 2.71
C GLY A 62 -20.54 1.68 3.54
N THR A 63 -19.97 0.63 2.97
CA THR A 63 -19.02 -0.27 3.65
C THR A 63 -17.88 -0.67 2.73
N ALA A 64 -16.72 -0.98 3.32
CA ALA A 64 -15.55 -1.51 2.63
C ALA A 64 -14.95 -2.69 3.40
N PHE A 65 -14.55 -3.73 2.67
CA PHE A 65 -13.97 -4.95 3.25
C PHE A 65 -12.70 -5.34 2.50
N ILE A 66 -11.68 -5.76 3.24
CA ILE A 66 -10.46 -6.41 2.73
C ILE A 66 -10.30 -7.76 3.42
N GLY A 67 -10.21 -8.85 2.65
CA GLY A 67 -10.11 -10.20 3.19
C GLY A 67 -11.31 -10.58 4.09
N GLY A 68 -12.47 -9.98 3.86
CA GLY A 68 -13.66 -10.14 4.69
C GLY A 68 -13.65 -9.31 5.99
N ILE A 69 -12.58 -8.55 6.26
CA ILE A 69 -12.45 -7.67 7.42
C ILE A 69 -13.04 -6.29 7.08
N ASP A 70 -13.92 -5.79 7.91
CA ASP A 70 -14.50 -4.44 7.78
C ASP A 70 -13.43 -3.37 8.01
N CYS A 71 -13.12 -2.58 6.99
CA CYS A 71 -12.06 -1.58 7.00
C CYS A 71 -12.30 -0.44 8.02
N ILE A 72 -13.56 -0.20 8.34
CA ILE A 72 -13.98 0.89 9.23
C ILE A 72 -13.98 0.44 10.67
N ARG A 73 -14.56 -0.75 10.94
CA ARG A 73 -14.69 -1.29 12.29
C ARG A 73 -13.40 -1.89 12.83
N ASN A 74 -12.57 -2.45 11.94
CA ASN A 74 -11.36 -3.18 12.30
C ASN A 74 -10.13 -2.68 11.52
N PRO A 75 -9.82 -1.36 11.49
CA PRO A 75 -8.75 -0.80 10.66
C PRO A 75 -7.36 -1.35 11.02
N MET A 76 -7.13 -1.73 12.28
CA MET A 76 -5.85 -2.30 12.71
C MET A 76 -5.63 -3.73 12.19
N GLU A 77 -6.71 -4.50 12.03
CA GLU A 77 -6.62 -5.85 11.44
C GLU A 77 -6.41 -5.77 9.93
N VAL A 78 -7.09 -4.85 9.25
CA VAL A 78 -6.87 -4.57 7.84
C VAL A 78 -5.41 -4.20 7.60
N LYS A 79 -4.84 -3.27 8.37
CA LYS A 79 -3.44 -2.83 8.27
C LYS A 79 -2.41 -3.96 8.43
N LYS A 80 -2.73 -5.04 9.12
CA LYS A 80 -1.86 -6.22 9.22
C LYS A 80 -1.82 -7.02 7.92
N SER A 81 -2.92 -7.07 7.18
CA SER A 81 -3.10 -7.89 5.99
C SER A 81 -2.91 -7.14 4.67
N GLU A 82 -2.93 -5.82 4.69
CA GLU A 82 -2.71 -4.95 3.53
C GLU A 82 -1.30 -4.35 3.50
N GLY A 83 -0.82 -4.01 2.31
CA GLY A 83 0.31 -3.14 2.09
C GLY A 83 -0.14 -1.89 1.35
N TYR A 84 0.14 -0.71 1.89
CA TYR A 84 -0.20 0.55 1.24
C TYR A 84 1.05 1.33 0.84
N LEU A 85 1.17 1.62 -0.46
CA LEU A 85 2.20 2.47 -1.02
C LEU A 85 1.57 3.79 -1.46
N PRO A 86 1.75 4.89 -0.70
CA PRO A 86 1.29 6.22 -1.10
C PRO A 86 2.18 6.79 -2.21
N ASP A 87 1.70 7.82 -2.92
CA ASP A 87 2.49 8.58 -3.92
C ASP A 87 3.82 9.11 -3.35
N ASN A 88 3.82 9.56 -2.10
CA ASN A 88 5.01 10.04 -1.42
C ASN A 88 5.32 9.20 -0.17
N VAL A 89 6.35 8.39 -0.25
CA VAL A 89 6.78 7.52 0.85
C VAL A 89 7.69 8.30 1.81
N GLY A 90 7.25 8.42 3.05
CA GLY A 90 7.98 9.11 4.13
C GLY A 90 8.98 8.19 4.82
N PHE A 91 10.21 8.06 4.30
CA PHE A 91 11.31 7.37 4.97
C PHE A 91 12.09 8.27 5.91
N TYR A 92 12.74 7.69 6.91
CA TYR A 92 13.72 8.37 7.74
C TYR A 92 14.99 8.61 6.92
N ALA A 93 15.23 9.87 6.55
CA ALA A 93 16.30 10.27 5.63
C ALA A 93 17.70 9.95 6.17
N ASP A 94 17.89 10.00 7.49
CA ASP A 94 19.16 9.73 8.18
C ASP A 94 19.45 8.23 8.35
N MET A 95 18.46 7.37 8.17
CA MET A 95 18.60 5.93 8.19
C MET A 95 18.94 5.40 6.79
N THR A 96 19.62 4.26 6.74
CA THR A 96 19.88 3.53 5.50
C THR A 96 18.60 2.87 4.98
N GLY A 97 18.61 2.43 3.70
CA GLY A 97 17.49 1.66 3.16
C GLY A 97 17.19 0.40 3.99
N LYS A 98 18.24 -0.33 4.37
CA LYS A 98 18.11 -1.54 5.19
C LYS A 98 17.55 -1.23 6.59
N GLU A 99 17.97 -0.14 7.22
CA GLU A 99 17.45 0.27 8.54
C GLU A 99 15.99 0.70 8.50
N ASN A 100 15.55 1.40 7.45
CA ASN A 100 14.13 1.72 7.26
C ASN A 100 13.27 0.46 7.17
N LEU A 101 13.69 -0.54 6.36
CA LEU A 101 12.95 -1.80 6.24
C LEU A 101 12.94 -2.60 7.55
N ARG A 102 14.05 -2.61 8.32
CA ARG A 102 14.08 -3.21 9.67
C ARG A 102 13.11 -2.53 10.62
N PHE A 103 13.01 -1.21 10.55
CA PHE A 103 12.08 -0.44 11.36
C PHE A 103 10.63 -0.85 11.05
N THR A 104 10.25 -0.94 9.77
CA THR A 104 8.92 -1.41 9.35
C THR A 104 8.67 -2.85 9.79
N ALA A 105 9.65 -3.75 9.63
CA ALA A 105 9.54 -5.14 10.09
C ALA A 105 9.28 -5.22 11.60
N ALA A 106 10.02 -4.45 12.40
CA ALA A 106 9.87 -4.40 13.85
C ALA A 106 8.49 -3.84 14.27
N LEU A 107 8.00 -2.79 13.61
CA LEU A 107 6.65 -2.23 13.85
C LEU A 107 5.54 -3.25 13.59
N ASN A 108 5.76 -4.15 12.62
CA ASN A 108 4.81 -5.21 12.30
C ASN A 108 5.02 -6.50 13.11
N GLY A 109 5.96 -6.49 14.08
CA GLY A 109 6.21 -7.62 14.98
C GLY A 109 6.86 -8.83 14.32
N LEU A 110 7.57 -8.63 13.18
CA LEU A 110 8.29 -9.72 12.54
C LEU A 110 9.48 -10.16 13.39
N ASP A 111 9.74 -11.47 13.39
CA ASP A 111 10.96 -12.01 13.97
C ASP A 111 12.19 -11.42 13.26
N ARG A 112 13.23 -11.11 14.05
CA ARG A 112 14.40 -10.37 13.54
C ARG A 112 15.18 -11.15 12.49
N GLU A 113 15.38 -12.46 12.70
CA GLU A 113 16.16 -13.28 11.78
C GLU A 113 15.41 -13.51 10.46
N ALA A 114 14.11 -13.82 10.55
CA ALA A 114 13.24 -13.94 9.39
C ALA A 114 13.13 -12.61 8.60
N ALA A 115 13.04 -11.48 9.31
CA ALA A 115 13.00 -10.15 8.71
C ALA A 115 14.31 -9.83 7.96
N GLU A 116 15.49 -10.15 8.50
CA GLU A 116 16.76 -9.90 7.83
C GLU A 116 16.87 -10.61 6.48
N SER A 117 16.58 -11.90 6.44
CA SER A 117 16.62 -12.69 5.21
C SER A 117 15.64 -12.12 4.16
N ARG A 118 14.44 -11.77 4.59
CA ARG A 118 13.42 -11.19 3.71
C ARG A 118 13.81 -9.81 3.20
N ILE A 119 14.40 -8.96 4.04
CA ILE A 119 14.86 -7.62 3.66
C ILE A 119 15.95 -7.72 2.59
N GLU A 120 16.91 -8.64 2.73
CA GLU A 120 17.97 -8.87 1.74
C GLU A 120 17.39 -9.31 0.39
N GLU A 121 16.49 -10.29 0.39
CA GLU A 121 15.77 -10.72 -0.81
C GLU A 121 15.01 -9.56 -1.47
N LEU A 122 14.27 -8.78 -0.69
CA LEU A 122 13.47 -7.65 -1.22
C LEU A 122 14.36 -6.56 -1.82
N LEU A 123 15.45 -6.20 -1.16
CA LEU A 123 16.42 -5.21 -1.68
C LEU A 123 17.05 -5.67 -3.00
N GLU A 124 17.33 -6.97 -3.15
CA GLU A 124 17.79 -7.55 -4.40
C GLU A 124 16.72 -7.45 -5.49
N ARG A 125 15.48 -7.86 -5.18
CA ARG A 125 14.35 -7.84 -6.14
C ARG A 125 14.03 -6.45 -6.66
N VAL A 126 14.18 -5.40 -5.83
CA VAL A 126 13.97 -4.01 -6.26
C VAL A 126 15.25 -3.34 -6.77
N GLY A 127 16.36 -4.06 -6.91
CA GLY A 127 17.63 -3.56 -7.44
C GLY A 127 18.30 -2.51 -6.57
N LEU A 128 18.20 -2.64 -5.24
CA LEU A 128 18.79 -1.72 -4.26
C LEU A 128 19.89 -2.33 -3.38
N SER A 129 20.35 -3.56 -3.67
CA SER A 129 21.39 -4.24 -2.86
C SER A 129 22.66 -3.40 -2.70
N ALA A 130 23.16 -2.78 -3.77
CA ALA A 130 24.35 -1.94 -3.74
C ALA A 130 24.15 -0.64 -2.93
N ALA A 131 22.92 -0.16 -2.78
CA ALA A 131 22.57 1.05 -2.05
C ALA A 131 21.99 0.77 -0.66
N ALA A 132 21.82 -0.50 -0.28
CA ALA A 132 21.15 -0.92 0.96
C ALA A 132 21.67 -0.21 2.22
N ASN A 133 22.97 0.06 2.29
CA ASN A 133 23.65 0.71 3.41
C ASN A 133 23.89 2.22 3.21
N GLN A 134 23.35 2.81 2.14
CA GLN A 134 23.38 4.26 1.92
C GLN A 134 22.17 4.91 2.61
N ARG A 135 22.34 6.13 3.12
CA ARG A 135 21.23 6.89 3.74
C ARG A 135 20.16 7.22 2.70
N VAL A 136 18.90 7.03 3.06
CA VAL A 136 17.76 7.27 2.17
C VAL A 136 17.64 8.73 1.74
N GLY A 137 18.17 9.67 2.54
CA GLY A 137 18.28 11.08 2.16
C GLY A 137 19.07 11.30 0.86
N THR A 138 19.98 10.38 0.49
CA THR A 138 20.78 10.44 -0.74
C THR A 138 20.14 9.71 -1.93
N TYR A 139 19.02 9.02 -1.72
CA TYR A 139 18.35 8.26 -2.76
C TYR A 139 17.68 9.17 -3.77
N SER A 140 17.73 8.78 -5.05
CA SER A 140 16.90 9.39 -6.09
C SER A 140 15.41 9.12 -5.81
N ARG A 141 14.52 9.83 -6.50
CA ARG A 141 13.06 9.57 -6.41
C ARG A 141 12.72 8.12 -6.75
N GLY A 142 13.27 7.60 -7.86
CA GLY A 142 13.07 6.21 -8.27
C GLY A 142 13.61 5.20 -7.26
N MET A 143 14.77 5.47 -6.61
CA MET A 143 15.27 4.61 -5.54
C MET A 143 14.34 4.61 -4.32
N ARG A 144 13.80 5.76 -3.91
CA ARG A 144 12.82 5.85 -2.82
C ARG A 144 11.54 5.10 -3.16
N GLN A 145 11.05 5.21 -4.41
CA GLN A 145 9.87 4.48 -4.85
C GLN A 145 10.09 2.96 -4.80
N ARG A 146 11.24 2.48 -5.31
CA ARG A 146 11.61 1.06 -5.24
C ARG A 146 11.76 0.56 -3.81
N LEU A 147 12.35 1.37 -2.93
CA LEU A 147 12.40 1.06 -1.50
C LEU A 147 11.00 0.98 -0.89
N GLY A 148 10.06 1.85 -1.31
CA GLY A 148 8.66 1.81 -0.89
C GLY A 148 7.96 0.51 -1.28
N VAL A 149 8.25 -0.01 -2.47
CA VAL A 149 7.74 -1.33 -2.87
C VAL A 149 8.30 -2.43 -1.96
N ALA A 150 9.61 -2.40 -1.65
CA ALA A 150 10.20 -3.36 -0.71
C ALA A 150 9.58 -3.24 0.69
N ASP A 151 9.35 -2.02 1.17
CA ASP A 151 8.77 -1.73 2.48
C ASP A 151 7.35 -2.32 2.64
N VAL A 152 6.52 -2.13 1.62
CA VAL A 152 5.17 -2.71 1.58
C VAL A 152 5.20 -4.24 1.62
N LEU A 153 6.19 -4.85 0.96
CA LEU A 153 6.33 -6.31 0.87
C LEU A 153 6.93 -6.97 2.11
N VAL A 154 7.58 -6.21 3.00
CA VAL A 154 8.27 -6.76 4.19
C VAL A 154 7.36 -7.63 5.02
N LYS A 155 6.12 -7.22 5.26
CA LYS A 155 5.17 -7.93 6.11
C LYS A 155 4.33 -9.03 5.41
N ASP A 156 4.63 -9.32 4.14
CA ASP A 156 3.92 -10.32 3.32
C ASP A 156 2.40 -10.09 3.23
N PRO A 157 1.97 -8.93 2.76
CA PRO A 157 0.56 -8.58 2.74
C PRO A 157 -0.23 -9.44 1.75
N SER A 158 -1.49 -9.75 2.07
CA SER A 158 -2.41 -10.44 1.16
C SER A 158 -2.98 -9.54 0.06
N VAL A 159 -2.95 -8.23 0.28
CA VAL A 159 -3.40 -7.18 -0.65
C VAL A 159 -2.38 -6.05 -0.67
N ILE A 160 -2.04 -5.56 -1.85
CA ILE A 160 -1.21 -4.37 -2.01
C ILE A 160 -2.04 -3.30 -2.71
N ILE A 161 -2.10 -2.13 -2.10
CA ILE A 161 -2.76 -0.94 -2.65
C ILE A 161 -1.68 0.09 -2.93
N MET A 162 -1.60 0.58 -4.17
CA MET A 162 -0.60 1.55 -4.59
C MET A 162 -1.29 2.78 -5.18
N ASP A 163 -0.92 3.96 -4.69
CA ASP A 163 -1.39 5.23 -5.25
C ASP A 163 -0.28 5.80 -6.16
N GLU A 164 -0.58 5.93 -7.46
CA GLU A 164 0.33 6.42 -8.50
C GLU A 164 1.74 5.78 -8.53
N PRO A 165 1.85 4.44 -8.55
CA PRO A 165 3.11 3.72 -8.33
C PRO A 165 4.19 3.99 -9.40
N THR A 166 3.81 4.51 -10.57
CA THR A 166 4.72 4.77 -11.70
C THR A 166 5.26 6.19 -11.76
N LEU A 167 4.80 7.10 -10.89
CA LEU A 167 5.30 8.46 -10.83
C LEU A 167 6.78 8.48 -10.40
N GLY A 168 7.66 8.81 -11.37
CA GLY A 168 9.11 8.95 -11.14
C GLY A 168 9.92 7.67 -11.35
N ILE A 169 9.34 6.62 -11.90
CA ILE A 169 10.06 5.50 -12.47
C ILE A 169 10.41 5.89 -13.92
N ASP A 170 11.69 5.80 -14.27
CA ASP A 170 12.15 5.98 -15.65
C ASP A 170 11.51 4.89 -16.52
N PRO A 171 11.01 5.20 -17.75
CA PRO A 171 10.44 4.20 -18.65
C PRO A 171 11.36 3.02 -18.99
N GLU A 172 12.67 3.14 -18.72
CA GLU A 172 13.68 2.10 -18.94
C GLU A 172 14.09 1.35 -17.66
N GLY A 173 13.40 1.58 -16.54
CA GLY A 173 13.69 1.00 -15.21
C GLY A 173 12.71 -0.09 -14.80
#